data_50491b6694a6d3208643063290e10c8a
#
_entry.id   50491b6694a6d3208643063290e10c8a
#
_cell.length_a   1.000
_cell.length_b   1.000
_cell.length_c   1.000
_cell.angle_alpha   90.00
_cell.angle_beta   90.00
_cell.angle_gamma   90.00
#
_symmetry.space_group_name_H-M   'P 1'
#
loop_
_entity.id
_entity.type
_entity.pdbx_description
1 polymer ?
#
loop_
_entity_poly.entity_id
_entity_poly.type
_entity_poly.pdbx_seq_one_letter_code
_entity_poly.pdbx_strand_id
1 'polypeptide(L)'
;MIRATLLGLCLLLGACAARTPLPLAPAQLVTALPLSLHIRREHAGQQQDWLLVLQREDAVLRWSLFDPLGVPLARQQLSAGEWRNDGLLPPNGEARELFAALLFALTPGDALALYYPTDAWRLAADGQRRLNPAWQISYRAPLNFTLNTMRGLSYRVSALAAEEGS
;
A
#
# COMPACT_ATOMS: atom_id res chain seq x y z
N MET A 1 -34.60 -29.16 -9.74
CA MET A 1 -33.28 -29.06 -10.39
C MET A 1 -32.85 -27.60 -10.57
N ILE A 2 -33.68 -26.65 -10.97
CA ILE A 2 -33.34 -25.23 -11.18
C ILE A 2 -32.81 -24.51 -9.91
N ARG A 3 -33.32 -24.86 -8.73
CA ARG A 3 -32.84 -24.27 -7.44
C ARG A 3 -31.42 -24.66 -7.07
N ALA A 4 -31.00 -25.87 -7.41
CA ALA A 4 -29.63 -26.34 -7.13
C ALA A 4 -28.61 -25.70 -8.09
N THR A 5 -29.01 -25.44 -9.35
CA THR A 5 -28.14 -24.74 -10.33
C THR A 5 -27.97 -23.26 -9.99
N LEU A 6 -29.00 -22.59 -9.47
CA LEU A 6 -28.89 -21.20 -9.00
C LEU A 6 -27.95 -21.04 -7.78
N LEU A 7 -28.00 -22.00 -6.83
CA LEU A 7 -27.10 -22.00 -5.68
C LEU A 7 -25.64 -22.22 -6.09
N GLY A 8 -25.37 -23.08 -7.05
CA GLY A 8 -24.05 -23.34 -7.60
C GLY A 8 -23.46 -22.12 -8.34
N LEU A 9 -24.31 -21.36 -9.06
CA LEU A 9 -23.88 -20.15 -9.75
C LEU A 9 -23.56 -19.00 -8.81
N CYS A 10 -24.26 -18.86 -7.67
CA CYS A 10 -23.94 -17.87 -6.64
C CYS A 10 -22.61 -18.14 -5.92
N LEU A 11 -22.19 -19.39 -5.80
CA LEU A 11 -20.89 -19.74 -5.21
C LEU A 11 -19.70 -19.45 -6.14
N LEU A 12 -19.91 -19.41 -7.43
CA LEU A 12 -18.88 -19.06 -8.42
C LEU A 12 -18.64 -17.54 -8.54
N LEU A 13 -19.54 -16.73 -8.02
CA LEU A 13 -19.43 -15.26 -7.93
C LEU A 13 -18.65 -14.80 -6.69
N GLY A 14 -18.02 -15.69 -5.95
CA GLY A 14 -16.99 -15.39 -4.95
C GLY A 14 -15.82 -14.71 -5.65
N ALA A 15 -16.03 -13.43 -6.00
CA ALA A 15 -15.09 -12.58 -6.71
C ALA A 15 -13.72 -12.72 -6.07
N CYS A 16 -12.75 -13.18 -6.82
CA CYS A 16 -11.34 -12.92 -6.54
C CYS A 16 -11.20 -11.41 -6.44
N ALA A 17 -11.29 -10.86 -5.23
CA ALA A 17 -10.94 -9.47 -5.00
C ALA A 17 -9.48 -9.33 -5.46
N ALA A 18 -9.29 -8.69 -6.61
CA ALA A 18 -7.97 -8.52 -7.18
C ALA A 18 -7.14 -7.74 -6.15
N ARG A 19 -6.08 -8.38 -5.66
CA ARG A 19 -5.17 -7.81 -4.67
C ARG A 19 -4.20 -6.87 -5.36
N THR A 20 -3.76 -5.85 -4.63
CA THR A 20 -2.69 -4.98 -5.10
C THR A 20 -1.41 -5.80 -5.33
N PRO A 21 -0.80 -5.75 -6.53
CA PRO A 21 0.42 -6.49 -6.84
C PRO A 21 1.57 -6.15 -5.91
N LEU A 22 2.37 -7.16 -5.60
CA LEU A 22 3.63 -7.03 -4.88
C LEU A 22 4.82 -7.18 -5.86
N PRO A 23 5.99 -6.65 -5.50
CA PRO A 23 7.17 -6.84 -6.32
C PRO A 23 7.61 -8.32 -6.34
N LEU A 24 8.12 -8.77 -7.48
CA LEU A 24 8.61 -10.15 -7.72
C LEU A 24 9.89 -10.47 -6.93
N ALA A 25 10.62 -9.43 -6.50
CA ALA A 25 11.84 -9.51 -5.69
C ALA A 25 11.86 -8.34 -4.70
N PRO A 26 12.72 -8.36 -3.66
CA PRO A 26 12.85 -7.25 -2.72
C PRO A 26 13.17 -5.94 -3.46
N ALA A 27 12.20 -5.02 -3.49
CA ALA A 27 12.32 -3.77 -4.24
C ALA A 27 13.29 -2.79 -3.56
N GLN A 28 14.05 -2.09 -4.38
CA GLN A 28 14.78 -0.90 -3.96
C GLN A 28 13.77 0.23 -3.74
N LEU A 29 13.98 1.05 -2.71
CA LEU A 29 13.14 2.20 -2.40
C LEU A 29 13.86 3.51 -2.74
N VAL A 30 13.10 4.56 -3.00
CA VAL A 30 13.60 5.92 -3.28
C VAL A 30 14.37 6.54 -2.12
N THR A 31 14.31 5.95 -0.92
CA THR A 31 14.97 6.44 0.30
C THR A 31 15.45 5.28 1.16
N ALA A 32 16.40 5.58 2.04
CA ALA A 32 16.85 4.64 3.05
C ALA A 32 15.78 4.37 4.12
N LEU A 33 15.89 3.26 4.81
CA LEU A 33 15.08 2.91 5.97
C LEU A 33 15.89 3.08 7.26
N PRO A 34 15.26 3.40 8.41
CA PRO A 34 13.81 3.51 8.62
C PRO A 34 13.21 4.76 7.97
N LEU A 35 11.93 4.66 7.57
CA LEU A 35 11.16 5.75 6.98
C LEU A 35 9.88 5.97 7.78
N SER A 36 9.65 7.23 8.19
CA SER A 36 8.41 7.66 8.84
C SER A 36 7.62 8.55 7.91
N LEU A 37 6.34 8.23 7.73
CA LEU A 37 5.42 8.95 6.86
C LEU A 37 4.18 9.40 7.64
N HIS A 38 3.75 10.63 7.38
CA HIS A 38 2.41 11.09 7.69
C HIS A 38 1.47 10.71 6.56
N ILE A 39 0.34 10.11 6.89
CA ILE A 39 -0.69 9.70 5.94
C ILE A 39 -2.00 10.34 6.36
N ARG A 40 -2.57 11.19 5.50
CA ARG A 40 -3.93 11.68 5.65
C ARG A 40 -4.86 10.85 4.77
N ARG A 41 -5.70 10.07 5.42
CA ARG A 41 -6.77 9.30 4.79
C ARG A 41 -8.02 10.15 4.64
N GLU A 42 -8.59 10.17 3.45
CA GLU A 42 -9.84 10.86 3.15
C GLU A 42 -10.83 9.88 2.50
N HIS A 43 -12.01 9.75 3.09
CA HIS A 43 -13.07 8.89 2.55
C HIS A 43 -14.45 9.40 3.00
N ALA A 44 -15.40 9.53 2.07
CA ALA A 44 -16.78 9.97 2.34
C ALA A 44 -16.88 11.24 3.21
N GLY A 45 -16.01 12.23 2.96
CA GLY A 45 -15.97 13.49 3.70
C GLY A 45 -15.32 13.41 5.08
N GLN A 46 -14.87 12.24 5.51
CA GLN A 46 -14.12 12.06 6.75
C GLN A 46 -12.61 12.08 6.48
N GLN A 47 -11.88 12.70 7.40
CA GLN A 47 -10.42 12.74 7.39
C GLN A 47 -9.87 12.07 8.64
N GLN A 48 -8.78 11.32 8.46
CA GLN A 48 -8.03 10.67 9.53
C GLN A 48 -6.54 10.86 9.25
N ASP A 49 -5.79 11.24 10.26
CA ASP A 49 -4.35 11.32 10.19
C ASP A 49 -3.73 10.07 10.80
N TRP A 50 -2.75 9.49 10.12
CA TRP A 50 -2.05 8.29 10.52
C TRP A 50 -0.55 8.49 10.46
N LEU A 51 0.17 7.75 11.26
CA LEU A 51 1.61 7.62 11.28
C LEU A 51 2.01 6.25 10.75
N LEU A 52 2.83 6.20 9.72
CA LEU A 52 3.40 4.95 9.22
C LEU A 52 4.90 4.92 9.50
N VAL A 53 5.37 3.82 10.07
CA VAL A 53 6.80 3.51 10.20
C VAL A 53 7.11 2.28 9.37
N LEU A 54 8.05 2.42 8.45
CA LEU A 54 8.59 1.35 7.62
C LEU A 54 10.03 1.08 8.01
N GLN A 55 10.33 -0.16 8.36
CA GLN A 55 11.64 -0.61 8.78
C GLN A 55 12.07 -1.84 7.98
N ARG A 56 13.38 -2.05 7.87
CA ARG A 56 13.95 -3.28 7.31
C ARG A 56 14.72 -4.00 8.40
N GLU A 57 14.39 -5.27 8.56
CA GLU A 57 15.11 -6.21 9.41
C GLU A 57 15.55 -7.38 8.52
N ASP A 58 16.80 -7.43 8.15
CA ASP A 58 17.34 -8.36 7.17
C ASP A 58 16.54 -8.36 5.84
N ALA A 59 15.88 -9.46 5.51
CA ALA A 59 15.05 -9.61 4.31
C ALA A 59 13.57 -9.23 4.53
N VAL A 60 13.20 -8.79 5.74
CA VAL A 60 11.81 -8.51 6.12
C VAL A 60 11.57 -7.00 6.11
N LEU A 61 10.50 -6.55 5.46
CA LEU A 61 9.96 -5.21 5.60
C LEU A 61 8.85 -5.21 6.65
N ARG A 62 9.05 -4.45 7.73
CA ARG A 62 8.07 -4.27 8.79
C ARG A 62 7.32 -2.96 8.59
N TRP A 63 6.00 -3.05 8.59
CA TRP A 63 5.06 -1.94 8.40
C TRP A 63 4.25 -1.77 9.67
N SER A 64 4.31 -0.59 10.28
CA SER A 64 3.57 -0.26 11.49
C SER A 64 2.78 1.03 11.29
N LEU A 65 1.46 0.94 11.33
CA LEU A 65 0.52 2.04 11.16
C LEU A 65 -0.11 2.38 12.50
N PHE A 66 -0.12 3.66 12.83
CA PHE A 66 -0.63 4.18 14.09
C PHE A 66 -1.61 5.33 13.87
N ASP A 67 -2.51 5.52 14.81
CA ASP A 67 -3.25 6.77 14.94
C ASP A 67 -2.36 7.88 15.54
N PRO A 68 -2.84 9.16 15.61
CA PRO A 68 -2.06 10.25 16.18
C PRO A 68 -1.75 10.11 17.69
N LEU A 69 -2.46 9.24 18.40
CA LEU A 69 -2.23 8.95 19.81
C LEU A 69 -1.23 7.80 20.02
N GLY A 70 -0.69 7.24 18.92
CA GLY A 70 0.24 6.12 18.97
C GLY A 70 -0.42 4.75 19.13
N VAL A 71 -1.76 4.67 19.00
CA VAL A 71 -2.45 3.38 19.04
C VAL A 71 -2.23 2.64 17.70
N PRO A 72 -1.74 1.39 17.72
CA PRO A 72 -1.47 0.66 16.49
C PRO A 72 -2.78 0.26 15.79
N LEU A 73 -2.91 0.64 14.52
CA LEU A 73 -4.02 0.31 13.63
C LEU A 73 -3.74 -0.94 12.78
N ALA A 74 -2.48 -1.15 12.43
CA ALA A 74 -2.01 -2.33 11.71
C ALA A 74 -0.51 -2.53 11.92
N ARG A 75 -0.09 -3.79 12.05
CA ARG A 75 1.31 -4.19 12.03
C ARG A 75 1.45 -5.42 11.14
N GLN A 76 2.28 -5.31 10.13
CA GLN A 76 2.47 -6.38 9.14
C GLN A 76 3.93 -6.48 8.70
N GLN A 77 4.32 -7.67 8.32
CA GLN A 77 5.61 -7.98 7.75
C GLN A 77 5.44 -8.46 6.31
N LEU A 78 6.30 -7.99 5.43
CA LEU A 78 6.43 -8.50 4.07
C LEU A 78 7.76 -9.23 3.94
N SER A 79 7.71 -10.52 3.61
CA SER A 79 8.87 -11.36 3.35
C SER A 79 8.57 -12.34 2.22
N ALA A 80 9.50 -12.51 1.29
CA ALA A 80 9.36 -13.42 0.15
C ALA A 80 8.02 -13.26 -0.63
N GLY A 81 7.53 -12.03 -0.79
CA GLY A 81 6.28 -11.73 -1.49
C GLY A 81 5.01 -12.06 -0.71
N GLU A 82 5.11 -12.39 0.57
CA GLU A 82 3.98 -12.74 1.41
C GLU A 82 3.81 -11.79 2.61
N TRP A 83 2.56 -11.42 2.87
CA TRP A 83 2.18 -10.66 4.05
C TRP A 83 1.92 -11.57 5.24
N ARG A 84 2.48 -11.21 6.39
CA ARG A 84 2.20 -11.83 7.70
C ARG A 84 1.82 -10.75 8.70
N ASN A 85 0.93 -11.07 9.63
CA ASN A 85 0.66 -10.17 10.75
C ASN A 85 1.87 -10.13 11.70
N ASP A 86 2.17 -8.96 12.22
CA ASP A 86 3.20 -8.73 13.22
C ASP A 86 2.53 -8.41 14.56
N GLY A 87 2.49 -9.39 15.45
CA GLY A 87 1.87 -9.29 16.75
C GLY A 87 0.40 -9.75 16.81
N LEU A 88 -0.33 -9.28 17.83
CA LEU A 88 -1.67 -9.75 18.18
C LEU A 88 -2.82 -8.98 17.51
N LEU A 89 -2.52 -7.97 16.71
CA LEU A 89 -3.56 -7.22 16.00
C LEU A 89 -4.23 -8.11 14.95
N PRO A 90 -5.57 -7.99 14.81
CA PRO A 90 -6.27 -8.71 13.75
C PRO A 90 -5.80 -8.23 12.36
N PRO A 91 -5.93 -9.07 11.31
CA PRO A 91 -5.61 -8.68 9.96
C PRO A 91 -6.39 -7.45 9.52
N ASN A 92 -5.67 -6.42 9.03
CA ASN A 92 -6.26 -5.22 8.47
C ASN A 92 -6.08 -5.23 6.94
N GLY A 93 -7.15 -5.55 6.21
CA GLY A 93 -7.14 -5.65 4.75
C GLY A 93 -6.89 -4.30 4.07
N GLU A 94 -7.48 -3.20 4.57
CA GLU A 94 -7.24 -1.86 4.03
C GLU A 94 -5.78 -1.45 4.17
N ALA A 95 -5.19 -1.66 5.34
CA ALA A 95 -3.78 -1.37 5.57
C ALA A 95 -2.87 -2.20 4.65
N ARG A 96 -3.19 -3.47 4.42
CA ARG A 96 -2.41 -4.34 3.51
C ARG A 96 -2.39 -3.81 2.09
N GLU A 97 -3.55 -3.43 1.55
CA GLU A 97 -3.66 -2.86 0.22
C GLU A 97 -2.92 -1.51 0.12
N LEU A 98 -3.04 -0.67 1.15
CA LEU A 98 -2.29 0.58 1.26
C LEU A 98 -0.78 0.34 1.28
N PHE A 99 -0.29 -0.61 2.08
CA PHE A 99 1.15 -0.92 2.17
C PHE A 99 1.71 -1.43 0.84
N ALA A 100 0.96 -2.26 0.11
CA ALA A 100 1.35 -2.70 -1.23
C ALA A 100 1.41 -1.53 -2.23
N ALA A 101 0.45 -0.62 -2.20
CA ALA A 101 0.44 0.57 -3.04
C ALA A 101 1.56 1.55 -2.68
N LEU A 102 1.86 1.73 -1.39
CA LEU A 102 2.99 2.53 -0.91
C LEU A 102 4.33 1.93 -1.35
N LEU A 103 4.50 0.61 -1.29
CA LEU A 103 5.71 -0.05 -1.75
C LEU A 103 5.96 0.22 -3.24
N PHE A 104 4.91 0.14 -4.06
CA PHE A 104 4.99 0.51 -5.47
C PHE A 104 5.30 2.01 -5.65
N ALA A 105 4.66 2.90 -4.90
CA ALA A 105 4.88 4.34 -4.97
C ALA A 105 6.32 4.72 -4.59
N LEU A 106 6.89 4.04 -3.61
CA LEU A 106 8.26 4.26 -3.11
C LEU A 106 9.34 3.56 -3.94
N THR A 107 8.98 2.74 -4.93
CA THR A 107 9.93 2.15 -5.86
C THR A 107 10.34 3.18 -6.92
N PRO A 108 11.66 3.36 -7.23
CA PRO A 108 12.10 4.24 -8.30
C PRO A 108 11.43 3.93 -9.63
N GLY A 109 11.11 4.97 -10.41
CA GLY A 109 10.35 4.81 -11.67
C GLY A 109 11.07 3.98 -12.72
N ASP A 110 12.37 4.11 -12.81
CA ASP A 110 13.27 3.36 -13.69
C ASP A 110 13.45 1.89 -13.26
N ALA A 111 13.18 1.59 -11.99
CA ALA A 111 13.27 0.24 -11.44
C ALA A 111 11.94 -0.55 -11.50
N LEU A 112 10.82 0.10 -11.82
CA LEU A 112 9.50 -0.55 -11.80
C LEU A 112 9.43 -1.79 -12.69
N ALA A 113 9.97 -1.72 -13.89
CA ALA A 113 9.97 -2.84 -14.85
C ALA A 113 10.81 -4.05 -14.38
N LEU A 114 11.74 -3.83 -13.43
CA LEU A 114 12.54 -4.88 -12.83
C LEU A 114 11.76 -5.65 -11.75
N TYR A 115 10.91 -4.93 -11.02
CA TYR A 115 10.26 -5.48 -9.83
C TYR A 115 8.79 -5.85 -10.02
N TYR A 116 8.09 -5.26 -10.99
CA TYR A 116 6.66 -5.48 -11.20
C TYR A 116 6.37 -6.00 -12.61
N PRO A 117 5.40 -6.93 -12.77
CA PRO A 117 4.94 -7.35 -14.09
C PRO A 117 4.47 -6.14 -14.91
N THR A 118 4.80 -6.12 -16.21
CA THR A 118 4.54 -4.97 -17.08
C THR A 118 3.05 -4.69 -17.34
N ASP A 119 2.19 -5.66 -17.13
CA ASP A 119 0.73 -5.55 -17.23
C ASP A 119 0.09 -5.04 -15.93
N ALA A 120 0.83 -5.09 -14.81
CA ALA A 120 0.34 -4.68 -13.50
C ALA A 120 0.29 -3.15 -13.32
N TRP A 121 1.01 -2.38 -14.14
CA TRP A 121 1.14 -0.94 -13.95
C TRP A 121 1.23 -0.15 -15.25
N ARG A 122 1.07 1.17 -15.15
CA ARG A 122 1.28 2.12 -16.25
C ARG A 122 1.92 3.39 -15.71
N LEU A 123 2.78 4.01 -16.51
CA LEU A 123 3.34 5.32 -16.28
C LEU A 123 2.77 6.28 -17.35
N ALA A 124 2.13 7.35 -16.92
CA ALA A 124 1.63 8.40 -17.79
C ALA A 124 2.72 9.44 -18.11
N ALA A 125 2.55 10.21 -19.19
CA ALA A 125 3.50 11.22 -19.63
C ALA A 125 3.72 12.34 -18.61
N ASP A 126 2.75 12.60 -17.74
CA ASP A 126 2.78 13.60 -16.65
C ASP A 126 3.44 13.04 -15.37
N GLY A 127 4.00 11.84 -15.41
CA GLY A 127 4.63 11.18 -14.27
C GLY A 127 3.66 10.48 -13.31
N GLN A 128 2.35 10.53 -13.56
CA GLN A 128 1.40 9.74 -12.79
C GLN A 128 1.63 8.26 -12.99
N ARG A 129 1.47 7.49 -11.93
CA ARG A 129 1.53 6.02 -11.97
C ARG A 129 0.16 5.42 -11.71
N ARG A 130 -0.15 4.35 -12.42
CA ARG A 130 -1.31 3.51 -12.13
C ARG A 130 -0.82 2.12 -11.76
N LEU A 131 -1.39 1.57 -10.68
CA LEU A 131 -1.16 0.19 -10.27
C LEU A 131 -2.51 -0.51 -10.25
N ASN A 132 -2.65 -1.55 -11.07
CA ASN A 132 -3.87 -2.33 -11.15
C ASN A 132 -4.17 -3.06 -9.82
N PRO A 133 -5.43 -3.31 -9.49
CA PRO A 133 -6.61 -2.92 -10.28
C PRO A 133 -7.12 -1.50 -9.93
N ALA A 134 -6.64 -0.84 -8.87
CA ALA A 134 -7.41 0.24 -8.27
C ALA A 134 -6.65 1.55 -8.02
N TRP A 135 -5.33 1.59 -8.12
CA TRP A 135 -4.54 2.71 -7.61
C TRP A 135 -4.10 3.68 -8.69
N GLN A 136 -4.23 4.97 -8.39
CA GLN A 136 -3.64 6.08 -9.14
C GLN A 136 -2.76 6.90 -8.19
N ILE A 137 -1.53 7.17 -8.60
CA ILE A 137 -0.51 7.81 -7.77
C ILE A 137 -0.02 9.05 -8.47
N SER A 138 -0.13 10.20 -7.79
CA SER A 138 0.28 11.51 -8.29
C SER A 138 1.33 12.11 -7.37
N TYR A 139 2.48 12.49 -7.91
CA TYR A 139 3.63 12.98 -7.15
C TYR A 139 3.75 14.50 -7.20
N ARG A 140 4.09 15.09 -6.04
CA ARG A 140 4.64 16.45 -5.93
C ARG A 140 6.15 16.41 -5.70
N ALA A 141 6.62 15.37 -5.00
CA ALA A 141 8.01 15.04 -4.74
C ALA A 141 8.14 13.55 -4.42
N PRO A 142 9.33 12.94 -4.37
CA PRO A 142 9.50 11.51 -4.12
C PRO A 142 8.81 10.98 -2.87
N LEU A 143 8.78 11.78 -1.79
CA LEU A 143 8.11 11.45 -0.53
C LEU A 143 6.90 12.35 -0.23
N ASN A 144 6.32 12.99 -1.27
CA ASN A 144 5.10 13.79 -1.17
C ASN A 144 4.20 13.46 -2.36
N PHE A 145 3.21 12.62 -2.14
CA PHE A 145 2.33 12.11 -3.19
C PHE A 145 0.94 11.74 -2.66
N THR A 146 0.02 11.52 -3.57
CA THR A 146 -1.35 11.10 -3.27
C THR A 146 -1.63 9.77 -3.94
N LEU A 147 -2.23 8.86 -3.19
CA LEU A 147 -2.77 7.58 -3.66
C LEU A 147 -4.29 7.71 -3.71
N ASN A 148 -4.88 7.45 -4.86
CA ASN A 148 -6.33 7.47 -5.03
C ASN A 148 -6.83 6.11 -5.50
N THR A 149 -8.00 5.72 -5.00
CA THR A 149 -8.72 4.55 -5.51
C THR A 149 -9.93 4.99 -6.32
N MET A 150 -10.40 4.14 -7.21
CA MET A 150 -11.63 4.40 -7.98
C MET A 150 -12.89 4.49 -7.10
N ARG A 151 -12.82 4.08 -5.83
CA ARG A 151 -13.93 4.11 -4.87
C ARG A 151 -13.98 5.38 -4.03
N GLY A 152 -13.22 6.42 -4.39
CA GLY A 152 -13.21 7.71 -3.67
C GLY A 152 -12.43 7.68 -2.35
N LEU A 153 -11.62 6.67 -2.11
CA LEU A 153 -10.68 6.64 -1.00
C LEU A 153 -9.35 7.23 -1.46
N SER A 154 -8.84 8.21 -0.70
CA SER A 154 -7.62 8.94 -0.99
C SER A 154 -6.67 8.91 0.21
N TYR A 155 -5.37 8.81 -0.06
CA TYR A 155 -4.32 8.92 0.94
C TYR A 155 -3.30 9.95 0.47
N ARG A 156 -3.15 11.03 1.23
CA ARG A 156 -2.09 12.02 1.02
C ARG A 156 -0.91 11.66 1.91
N VAL A 157 0.23 11.46 1.30
CA VAL A 157 1.45 10.96 1.94
C VAL A 157 2.53 12.03 1.93
N SER A 158 3.18 12.24 3.07
CA SER A 158 4.35 13.10 3.19
C SER A 158 5.37 12.52 4.17
N ALA A 159 6.65 12.79 3.94
CA ALA A 159 7.68 12.43 4.92
C ALA A 159 7.45 13.21 6.22
N LEU A 160 7.65 12.52 7.34
CA LEU A 160 7.92 13.19 8.60
C LEU A 160 9.39 13.59 8.62
N ALA A 161 9.66 14.86 8.88
CA ALA A 161 11.02 15.29 9.13
C ALA A 161 11.56 14.49 10.32
N ALA A 162 12.74 13.87 10.14
CA ALA A 162 13.49 13.39 11.30
C ALA A 162 13.78 14.64 12.16
N GLU A 163 13.32 14.65 13.41
CA GLU A 163 13.83 15.64 14.35
C GLU A 163 15.33 15.34 14.48
N GLU A 164 16.15 16.21 13.88
CA GLU A 164 17.59 16.21 14.19
C GLU A 164 17.68 16.56 15.67
N GLY A 165 17.91 15.53 16.48
CA GLY A 165 18.13 15.69 17.90
C GLY A 165 19.33 16.61 18.12
N SER A 166 19.07 17.73 18.77
CA SER A 166 20.07 18.67 19.29
C SER A 166 20.87 18.04 20.42
#